data_188a9cbbd766f3d8f569930878672572
#
_entry.id   188a9cbbd766f3d8f569930878672572
#
_cell.length_a   1.000
_cell.length_b   1.000
_cell.length_c   1.000
_cell.angle_alpha   90.00
_cell.angle_beta   90.00
_cell.angle_gamma   90.00
#
_symmetry.space_group_name_H-M   'P 1'
#
loop_
_entity.id
_entity.type
_entity.pdbx_description
1 polymer ?
#
loop_
_entity_poly.entity_id
_entity_poly.type
_entity_poly.pdbx_seq_one_letter_code
_entity_poly.pdbx_strand_id
1 'polypeptide(L)'
;GFPIEAWKGKNLVIIGGGCAFSTLYALTKHVQHPQNRSDFGQIIVIYGARSSGLCMYKHDIQSWYKREDMEVHQAIDIPEEDWTHHVGYVPDVVKQVAPSPVNAVAVVCGPPIMTKFTLPALVQLGFPPEAIFTSLEKRMKCGIGKCGRCNIGSKYICKDGPVFSLSELNALPADI
;
A
#
# COMPACT_ATOMS: atom_id res chain seq x y z
N GLY A 1 -10.89 -6.55 -5.99
CA GLY A 1 -9.45 -6.23 -6.20
C GLY A 1 -9.22 -4.73 -6.28
N PHE A 2 -8.01 -4.31 -6.65
CA PHE A 2 -7.73 -2.89 -6.84
C PHE A 2 -8.51 -2.33 -8.03
N PRO A 3 -9.16 -1.15 -7.92
CA PRO A 3 -9.92 -0.54 -9.00
C PRO A 3 -8.98 0.18 -10.00
N ILE A 4 -8.09 -0.55 -10.65
CA ILE A 4 -6.97 -0.05 -11.45
C ILE A 4 -7.44 0.83 -12.62
N GLU A 5 -8.56 0.48 -13.24
CA GLU A 5 -9.13 1.26 -14.35
C GLU A 5 -9.50 2.71 -13.92
N ALA A 6 -9.96 2.88 -12.68
CA ALA A 6 -10.27 4.20 -12.12
C ALA A 6 -9.01 5.03 -11.78
N TRP A 7 -7.84 4.40 -11.80
CA TRP A 7 -6.56 5.03 -11.46
C TRP A 7 -5.74 5.43 -12.70
N LYS A 8 -6.22 5.12 -13.91
CA LYS A 8 -5.55 5.55 -15.13
C LYS A 8 -5.41 7.07 -15.20
N GLY A 9 -4.25 7.54 -15.64
CA GLY A 9 -3.86 8.95 -15.65
C GLY A 9 -3.40 9.51 -14.31
N LYS A 10 -3.39 8.71 -13.22
CA LYS A 10 -3.00 9.16 -11.88
C LYS A 10 -1.57 8.72 -11.52
N ASN A 11 -0.96 9.47 -10.61
CA ASN A 11 0.24 9.05 -9.90
C ASN A 11 -0.12 7.97 -8.87
N LEU A 12 0.77 7.01 -8.64
CA LEU A 12 0.55 5.93 -7.69
C LEU A 12 1.59 5.94 -6.58
N VAL A 13 1.14 5.95 -5.33
CA VAL A 13 1.97 5.82 -4.15
C VAL A 13 1.65 4.47 -3.49
N ILE A 14 2.55 3.51 -3.63
CA ILE A 14 2.37 2.12 -3.21
C ILE A 14 3.17 1.89 -1.92
N ILE A 15 2.48 1.69 -0.80
CA ILE A 15 3.07 1.65 0.54
C ILE A 15 2.83 0.29 1.18
N GLY A 16 3.89 -0.44 1.43
CA GLY A 16 3.79 -1.79 1.96
C GLY A 16 4.70 -2.11 3.13
N GLY A 17 4.29 -3.09 3.93
CA GLY A 17 5.08 -3.58 5.07
C GLY A 17 5.08 -5.10 5.20
N GLY A 18 6.26 -5.65 5.43
CA GLY A 18 6.45 -7.08 5.66
C GLY A 18 5.88 -7.96 4.55
N CYS A 19 5.32 -9.11 4.91
CA CYS A 19 4.78 -10.08 3.96
C CYS A 19 3.53 -9.58 3.22
N ALA A 20 2.80 -8.62 3.76
CA ALA A 20 1.62 -8.05 3.10
C ALA A 20 1.97 -7.27 1.82
N PHE A 21 3.24 -6.91 1.64
CA PHE A 21 3.73 -6.33 0.38
C PHE A 21 3.52 -7.26 -0.83
N SER A 22 3.33 -8.57 -0.64
CA SER A 22 3.03 -9.51 -1.73
C SER A 22 1.80 -9.11 -2.54
N THR A 23 0.77 -8.56 -1.89
CA THR A 23 -0.43 -8.02 -2.55
C THR A 23 -0.08 -6.81 -3.42
N LEU A 24 0.75 -5.92 -2.92
CA LEU A 24 1.19 -4.72 -3.63
C LEU A 24 2.24 -5.02 -4.69
N TYR A 25 3.01 -6.09 -4.53
CA TYR A 25 3.96 -6.55 -5.53
C TYR A 25 3.25 -6.90 -6.84
N ALA A 26 2.12 -7.61 -6.77
CA ALA A 26 1.32 -7.92 -7.96
C ALA A 26 0.79 -6.65 -8.64
N LEU A 27 0.32 -5.67 -7.86
CA LEU A 27 -0.07 -4.36 -8.37
C LEU A 27 1.10 -3.64 -9.04
N THR A 28 2.25 -3.58 -8.36
CA THR A 28 3.46 -2.93 -8.88
C THR A 28 3.93 -3.56 -10.19
N LYS A 29 3.93 -4.90 -10.26
CA LYS A 29 4.27 -5.62 -11.52
C LYS A 29 3.31 -5.29 -12.65
N HIS A 30 2.02 -5.14 -12.36
CA HIS A 30 1.02 -4.79 -13.36
C HIS A 30 1.22 -3.37 -13.89
N VAL A 31 1.35 -2.38 -13.00
CA VAL A 31 1.44 -0.97 -13.40
C VAL A 31 2.77 -0.60 -14.07
N GLN A 32 3.85 -1.33 -13.77
CA GLN A 32 5.15 -1.12 -14.42
C GLN A 32 5.33 -1.92 -15.72
N HIS A 33 4.40 -2.84 -16.05
CA HIS A 33 4.49 -3.63 -17.26
C HIS A 33 4.45 -2.73 -18.50
N PRO A 34 5.30 -2.95 -19.53
CA PRO A 34 5.40 -2.05 -20.69
C PRO A 34 4.06 -1.73 -21.37
N GLN A 35 3.13 -2.68 -21.38
CA GLN A 35 1.79 -2.49 -21.95
C GLN A 35 0.87 -1.58 -21.14
N ASN A 36 1.12 -1.44 -19.83
CA ASN A 36 0.26 -0.69 -18.91
C ASN A 36 0.92 0.59 -18.40
N ARG A 37 2.25 0.67 -18.50
CA ARG A 37 3.04 1.74 -17.85
C ARG A 37 2.59 3.14 -18.27
N SER A 38 2.24 3.33 -19.53
CA SER A 38 1.77 4.60 -20.06
C SER A 38 0.40 5.04 -19.52
N ASP A 39 -0.37 4.11 -18.93
CA ASP A 39 -1.67 4.42 -18.33
C ASP A 39 -1.54 5.13 -16.97
N PHE A 40 -0.35 5.18 -16.38
CA PHE A 40 -0.11 5.75 -15.04
C PHE A 40 0.95 6.85 -15.09
N GLY A 41 0.82 7.83 -14.20
CA GLY A 41 1.82 8.86 -13.98
C GLY A 41 3.05 8.36 -13.22
N GLN A 42 3.58 9.15 -12.31
CA GLN A 42 4.70 8.77 -11.44
C GLN A 42 4.29 7.61 -10.52
N ILE A 43 5.22 6.67 -10.33
CA ILE A 43 5.05 5.55 -9.39
C ILE A 43 6.07 5.70 -8.27
N ILE A 44 5.59 5.80 -7.04
CA ILE A 44 6.42 5.81 -5.83
C ILE A 44 6.12 4.53 -5.04
N VAL A 45 7.15 3.76 -4.71
CA VAL A 45 7.04 2.55 -3.89
C VAL A 45 7.76 2.78 -2.57
N ILE A 46 7.06 2.63 -1.45
CA ILE A 46 7.63 2.68 -0.10
C ILE A 46 7.41 1.31 0.54
N TYR A 47 8.49 0.59 0.82
CA TYR A 47 8.42 -0.76 1.37
C TYR A 47 9.29 -0.90 2.61
N GLY A 48 8.71 -1.37 3.70
CA GLY A 48 9.41 -1.59 4.96
C GLY A 48 9.37 -3.05 5.42
N ALA A 49 10.45 -3.44 6.10
CA ALA A 49 10.58 -4.71 6.79
C ALA A 49 11.31 -4.52 8.12
N ARG A 50 11.25 -5.49 9.03
CA ARG A 50 11.97 -5.40 10.32
C ARG A 50 13.49 -5.37 10.16
N SER A 51 14.00 -6.08 9.16
CA SER A 51 15.43 -6.20 8.87
C SER A 51 15.64 -6.42 7.38
N SER A 52 16.87 -6.22 6.90
CA SER A 52 17.23 -6.47 5.51
C SER A 52 17.02 -7.93 5.10
N GLY A 53 17.24 -8.86 6.05
CA GLY A 53 17.02 -10.30 5.85
C GLY A 53 15.55 -10.65 5.57
N LEU A 54 14.60 -9.87 6.09
CA LEU A 54 13.17 -10.06 5.91
C LEU A 54 12.57 -9.29 4.72
N CYS A 55 13.38 -8.50 4.01
CA CYS A 55 12.96 -7.87 2.77
C CYS A 55 12.66 -8.90 1.69
N MET A 56 11.44 -8.84 1.15
CA MET A 56 11.00 -9.71 0.05
C MET A 56 11.34 -9.09 -1.31
N TYR A 57 11.32 -9.90 -2.36
CA TYR A 57 11.47 -9.45 -3.76
C TYR A 57 12.74 -8.62 -4.03
N LYS A 58 13.85 -8.91 -3.34
CA LYS A 58 15.09 -8.12 -3.40
C LYS A 58 15.57 -7.88 -4.82
N HIS A 59 15.56 -8.92 -5.66
CA HIS A 59 15.99 -8.84 -7.05
C HIS A 59 15.13 -7.87 -7.88
N ASP A 60 13.80 -7.97 -7.74
CA ASP A 60 12.89 -7.08 -8.46
C ASP A 60 13.01 -5.64 -7.98
N ILE A 61 13.07 -5.43 -6.66
CA ILE A 61 13.24 -4.09 -6.07
C ILE A 61 14.55 -3.45 -6.52
N GLN A 62 15.63 -4.21 -6.58
CA GLN A 62 16.90 -3.72 -7.15
C GLN A 62 16.77 -3.32 -8.62
N SER A 63 15.95 -4.03 -9.40
CA SER A 63 15.67 -3.66 -10.78
C SER A 63 14.83 -2.38 -10.87
N TRP A 64 13.93 -2.16 -9.91
CA TRP A 64 13.10 -0.95 -9.85
C TRP A 64 13.91 0.30 -9.51
N TYR A 65 14.93 0.20 -8.67
CA TYR A 65 15.84 1.32 -8.39
C TYR A 65 16.57 1.84 -9.63
N LYS A 66 16.72 1.03 -10.68
CA LYS A 66 17.37 1.40 -11.93
C LYS A 66 16.43 2.07 -12.93
N ARG A 67 15.15 2.18 -12.60
CA ARG A 67 14.15 2.75 -13.49
C ARG A 67 14.05 4.27 -13.25
N GLU A 68 14.01 5.03 -14.31
CA GLU A 68 13.83 6.49 -14.28
C GLU A 68 12.35 6.90 -14.08
N ASP A 69 11.41 5.98 -14.36
CA ASP A 69 9.96 6.20 -14.29
C ASP A 69 9.31 5.73 -12.97
N MET A 70 10.14 5.34 -12.01
CA MET A 70 9.72 4.91 -10.67
C MET A 70 10.66 5.47 -9.60
N GLU A 71 10.11 5.76 -8.45
CA GLU A 71 10.84 6.10 -7.24
C GLU A 71 10.64 5.01 -6.19
N VAL A 72 11.72 4.51 -5.58
CA VAL A 72 11.65 3.39 -4.65
C VAL A 72 12.34 3.75 -3.33
N HIS A 73 11.66 3.51 -2.23
CA HIS A 73 12.15 3.73 -0.87
C HIS A 73 12.01 2.43 -0.08
N GLN A 74 13.13 1.87 0.36
CA GLN A 74 13.13 0.76 1.30
C GLN A 74 13.46 1.24 2.70
N ALA A 75 12.85 0.61 3.70
CA ALA A 75 13.10 0.88 5.11
C ALA A 75 13.28 -0.42 5.91
N ILE A 76 14.12 -0.36 6.94
CA ILE A 76 14.19 -1.37 8.00
C ILE A 76 13.99 -0.71 9.36
N ASP A 77 13.37 -1.46 10.30
CA ASP A 77 13.06 -0.92 11.63
C ASP A 77 14.33 -0.63 12.46
N ILE A 78 15.38 -1.45 12.30
CA ILE A 78 16.62 -1.40 13.09
C ILE A 78 17.80 -1.20 12.14
N PRO A 79 18.71 -0.26 12.43
CA PRO A 79 19.87 -0.03 11.58
C PRO A 79 20.77 -1.26 11.48
N GLU A 80 21.28 -1.52 10.28
CA GLU A 80 22.26 -2.57 9.96
C GLU A 80 23.46 -1.93 9.25
N GLU A 81 24.67 -2.49 9.46
CA GLU A 81 25.94 -1.90 9.02
C GLU A 81 25.99 -1.64 7.50
N ASP A 82 25.45 -2.57 6.70
CA ASP A 82 25.47 -2.49 5.23
C ASP A 82 24.18 -1.88 4.66
N TRP A 83 23.29 -1.33 5.49
CA TRP A 83 22.02 -0.78 5.03
C TRP A 83 22.15 0.69 4.65
N THR A 84 21.94 1.01 3.38
CA THR A 84 22.11 2.37 2.81
C THR A 84 20.79 3.10 2.54
N HIS A 85 19.65 2.46 2.81
CA HIS A 85 18.32 3.05 2.62
C HIS A 85 17.77 3.61 3.94
N HIS A 86 16.45 3.85 4.01
CA HIS A 86 15.83 4.41 5.21
C HIS A 86 15.92 3.45 6.42
N VAL A 87 16.09 4.05 7.59
CA VAL A 87 15.95 3.36 8.88
C VAL A 87 14.79 4.00 9.62
N GLY A 88 13.86 3.18 10.09
CA GLY A 88 12.67 3.60 10.81
C GLY A 88 11.41 2.95 10.26
N TYR A 89 10.28 3.29 10.86
CA TYR A 89 8.99 2.73 10.51
C TYR A 89 8.42 3.35 9.23
N VAL A 90 7.68 2.55 8.47
CA VAL A 90 7.05 2.99 7.20
C VAL A 90 6.27 4.30 7.31
N PRO A 91 5.44 4.55 8.35
CA PRO A 91 4.75 5.84 8.48
C PRO A 91 5.68 7.05 8.55
N ASP A 92 6.85 6.90 9.17
CA ASP A 92 7.83 7.99 9.29
C ASP A 92 8.56 8.20 7.96
N VAL A 93 8.86 7.12 7.24
CA VAL A 93 9.42 7.21 5.88
C VAL A 93 8.42 7.87 4.92
N VAL A 94 7.13 7.57 5.03
CA VAL A 94 6.08 8.26 4.24
C VAL A 94 6.09 9.76 4.50
N LYS A 95 6.27 10.21 5.74
CA LYS A 95 6.38 11.64 6.07
C LYS A 95 7.67 12.26 5.53
N GLN A 96 8.79 11.52 5.55
CA GLN A 96 10.08 11.98 5.02
C GLN A 96 10.06 12.12 3.49
N VAL A 97 9.52 11.13 2.79
CA VAL A 97 9.36 11.14 1.33
C VAL A 97 8.34 12.20 0.91
N ALA A 98 7.32 12.42 1.73
CA ALA A 98 6.25 13.39 1.52
C ALA A 98 5.68 13.36 0.10
N PRO A 99 5.17 12.22 -0.38
CA PRO A 99 4.65 12.10 -1.73
C PRO A 99 3.55 13.12 -2.00
N SER A 100 3.54 13.69 -3.20
CA SER A 100 2.53 14.69 -3.59
C SER A 100 1.15 14.06 -3.71
N PRO A 101 0.10 14.65 -3.10
CA PRO A 101 -1.27 14.18 -3.26
C PRO A 101 -1.91 14.61 -4.61
N VAL A 102 -1.22 15.46 -5.39
CA VAL A 102 -1.77 16.03 -6.62
C VAL A 102 -1.95 14.94 -7.68
N ASN A 103 -3.19 14.75 -8.10
CA ASN A 103 -3.58 13.72 -9.08
C ASN A 103 -3.01 12.32 -8.71
N ALA A 104 -3.02 11.98 -7.42
CA ALA A 104 -2.39 10.77 -6.91
C ALA A 104 -3.38 9.86 -6.18
N VAL A 105 -3.08 8.57 -6.19
CA VAL A 105 -3.73 7.54 -5.39
C VAL A 105 -2.69 6.87 -4.52
N ALA A 106 -2.97 6.76 -3.22
CA ALA A 106 -2.14 6.02 -2.28
C ALA A 106 -2.76 4.65 -1.97
N VAL A 107 -1.95 3.60 -2.01
CA VAL A 107 -2.37 2.23 -1.71
C VAL A 107 -1.52 1.68 -0.58
N VAL A 108 -2.15 1.28 0.52
CA VAL A 108 -1.47 0.83 1.74
C VAL A 108 -1.83 -0.62 2.03
N CYS A 109 -0.82 -1.47 2.25
CA CYS A 109 -1.01 -2.83 2.72
C CYS A 109 0.13 -3.26 3.65
N GLY A 110 -0.20 -3.66 4.86
CA GLY A 110 0.80 -4.02 5.85
C GLY A 110 0.19 -4.44 7.18
N PRO A 111 1.02 -4.68 8.19
CA PRO A 111 0.56 -4.96 9.54
C PRO A 111 -0.44 -3.89 10.03
N PRO A 112 -1.45 -4.25 10.85
CA PRO A 112 -2.47 -3.31 11.32
C PRO A 112 -1.89 -2.06 11.97
N ILE A 113 -0.80 -2.21 12.73
CA ILE A 113 -0.13 -1.08 13.40
C ILE A 113 0.49 -0.12 12.38
N MET A 114 1.10 -0.61 11.30
CA MET A 114 1.65 0.21 10.22
C MET A 114 0.52 0.98 9.53
N THR A 115 -0.54 0.29 9.14
CA THR A 115 -1.70 0.90 8.47
C THR A 115 -2.33 1.98 9.35
N LYS A 116 -2.51 1.70 10.65
CA LYS A 116 -3.06 2.66 11.63
C LYS A 116 -2.33 4.01 11.66
N PHE A 117 -1.02 4.02 11.49
CA PHE A 117 -0.23 5.26 11.49
C PHE A 117 0.02 5.82 10.09
N THR A 118 0.01 4.99 9.05
CA THR A 118 0.23 5.44 7.67
C THR A 118 -0.97 6.20 7.11
N LEU A 119 -2.20 5.71 7.37
CA LEU A 119 -3.40 6.36 6.85
C LEU A 119 -3.55 7.82 7.32
N PRO A 120 -3.42 8.15 8.63
CA PRO A 120 -3.42 9.54 9.07
C PRO A 120 -2.26 10.38 8.51
N ALA A 121 -1.07 9.78 8.34
CA ALA A 121 0.06 10.49 7.75
C ALA A 121 -0.23 10.93 6.31
N LEU A 122 -0.87 10.08 5.51
CA LEU A 122 -1.30 10.42 4.14
C LEU A 122 -2.35 11.54 4.13
N VAL A 123 -3.32 11.49 5.06
CA VAL A 123 -4.32 12.57 5.20
C VAL A 123 -3.64 13.89 5.56
N GLN A 124 -2.64 13.88 6.45
CA GLN A 124 -1.85 15.06 6.81
C GLN A 124 -1.04 15.62 5.63
N LEU A 125 -0.60 14.75 4.71
CA LEU A 125 0.06 15.15 3.46
C LEU A 125 -0.91 15.67 2.40
N GLY A 126 -2.22 15.68 2.68
CA GLY A 126 -3.24 16.24 1.81
C GLY A 126 -3.90 15.23 0.86
N PHE A 127 -3.66 13.93 1.02
CA PHE A 127 -4.42 12.92 0.27
C PHE A 127 -5.87 12.91 0.75
N PRO A 128 -6.85 13.07 -0.14
CA PRO A 128 -8.24 12.96 0.23
C PRO A 128 -8.60 11.49 0.54
N PRO A 129 -9.48 11.20 1.51
CA PRO A 129 -9.80 9.83 1.94
C PRO A 129 -10.26 8.89 0.81
N GLU A 130 -10.90 9.41 -0.21
CA GLU A 130 -11.33 8.66 -1.40
C GLU A 130 -10.18 8.25 -2.32
N ALA A 131 -9.00 8.89 -2.19
CA ALA A 131 -7.79 8.54 -2.95
C ALA A 131 -6.80 7.69 -2.14
N ILE A 132 -7.14 7.30 -0.91
CA ILE A 132 -6.34 6.41 -0.08
C ILE A 132 -7.04 5.06 -0.03
N PHE A 133 -6.38 4.01 -0.49
CA PHE A 133 -6.91 2.64 -0.50
C PHE A 133 -6.08 1.74 0.42
N THR A 134 -6.76 0.79 1.05
CA THR A 134 -6.09 -0.27 1.82
C THR A 134 -6.70 -1.63 1.53
N SER A 135 -5.86 -2.65 1.57
CA SER A 135 -6.32 -4.04 1.50
C SER A 135 -6.43 -4.61 2.90
N LEU A 136 -7.60 -5.12 3.25
CA LEU A 136 -7.90 -5.65 4.57
C LEU A 136 -7.96 -7.18 4.56
N GLU A 137 -7.50 -7.77 5.64
CA GLU A 137 -7.53 -9.21 5.86
C GLU A 137 -8.38 -9.55 7.09
N LYS A 138 -9.24 -10.54 6.95
CA LYS A 138 -9.95 -11.18 8.07
C LYS A 138 -10.02 -12.68 7.85
N ARG A 139 -10.14 -13.44 8.93
CA ARG A 139 -10.38 -14.89 8.82
C ARG A 139 -11.68 -15.15 8.07
N MET A 140 -11.57 -15.80 6.93
CA MET A 140 -12.72 -16.22 6.12
C MET A 140 -13.07 -17.69 6.41
N LYS A 141 -14.37 -18.02 6.25
CA LYS A 141 -14.86 -19.40 6.31
C LYS A 141 -15.59 -19.78 5.03
N CYS A 142 -16.65 -19.04 4.65
CA CYS A 142 -17.45 -19.37 3.49
C CYS A 142 -16.99 -18.75 2.17
N GLY A 143 -16.34 -17.59 2.21
CA GLY A 143 -15.88 -16.83 1.02
C GLY A 143 -16.99 -16.18 0.17
N ILE A 144 -18.25 -16.28 0.58
CA ILE A 144 -19.45 -15.91 -0.22
C ILE A 144 -20.43 -15.00 0.54
N GLY A 145 -19.99 -14.35 1.63
CA GLY A 145 -20.81 -13.40 2.40
C GLY A 145 -21.91 -14.01 3.27
N LYS A 146 -21.89 -15.35 3.55
CA LYS A 146 -22.96 -16.02 4.31
C LYS A 146 -22.69 -16.17 5.81
N CYS A 147 -21.43 -16.43 6.21
CA CYS A 147 -21.14 -16.81 7.61
C CYS A 147 -20.89 -15.62 8.55
N GLY A 148 -20.77 -14.42 8.06
CA GLY A 148 -20.52 -13.21 8.86
C GLY A 148 -19.11 -13.10 9.46
N ARG A 149 -18.20 -14.06 9.22
CA ARG A 149 -16.93 -14.14 9.92
C ARG A 149 -15.90 -13.07 9.50
N CYS A 150 -16.01 -12.58 8.28
CA CYS A 150 -15.12 -11.56 7.72
C CYS A 150 -15.80 -10.19 7.58
N ASN A 151 -16.84 -9.93 8.39
CA ASN A 151 -17.51 -8.64 8.33
C ASN A 151 -16.69 -7.51 8.95
N ILE A 152 -16.89 -6.32 8.43
CA ILE A 152 -16.45 -5.03 8.97
C ILE A 152 -17.68 -4.13 8.91
N GLY A 153 -18.30 -3.89 10.07
CA GLY A 153 -19.60 -3.26 10.08
C GLY A 153 -20.60 -4.01 9.20
N SER A 154 -21.21 -3.32 8.25
CA SER A 154 -22.15 -3.89 7.28
C SER A 154 -21.52 -4.55 6.04
N LYS A 155 -20.19 -4.52 5.89
CA LYS A 155 -19.46 -5.05 4.73
C LYS A 155 -18.81 -6.39 5.05
N TYR A 156 -18.66 -7.24 4.02
CA TYR A 156 -17.93 -8.51 4.10
C TYR A 156 -16.70 -8.46 3.23
N ILE A 157 -15.50 -8.67 3.79
CA ILE A 157 -14.25 -8.65 3.01
C ILE A 157 -14.30 -9.62 1.83
N CYS A 158 -14.88 -10.81 2.02
CA CYS A 158 -14.94 -11.82 0.96
C CYS A 158 -15.86 -11.47 -0.21
N LYS A 159 -16.77 -10.52 -0.04
CA LYS A 159 -17.76 -10.13 -1.04
C LYS A 159 -17.56 -8.70 -1.52
N ASP A 160 -17.39 -7.76 -0.57
CA ASP A 160 -17.36 -6.33 -0.82
C ASP A 160 -15.91 -5.79 -0.95
N GLY A 161 -14.91 -6.55 -0.45
CA GLY A 161 -13.50 -6.20 -0.45
C GLY A 161 -12.64 -7.11 -1.34
N PRO A 162 -11.37 -7.31 -1.00
CA PRO A 162 -10.67 -6.88 0.22
C PRO A 162 -10.19 -5.43 0.23
N VAL A 163 -10.28 -4.71 -0.89
CA VAL A 163 -9.79 -3.34 -1.04
C VAL A 163 -10.91 -2.36 -0.77
N PHE A 164 -10.64 -1.38 0.07
CA PHE A 164 -11.56 -0.30 0.43
C PHE A 164 -10.82 1.04 0.41
N SER A 165 -11.51 2.11 0.02
CA SER A 165 -11.01 3.46 0.26
C SER A 165 -11.13 3.82 1.74
N LEU A 166 -10.30 4.76 2.19
CA LEU A 166 -10.39 5.29 3.56
C LEU A 166 -11.75 5.98 3.78
N SER A 167 -12.33 6.59 2.76
CA SER A 167 -13.67 7.17 2.79
C SER A 167 -14.74 6.12 3.10
N GLU A 168 -14.67 4.94 2.44
CA GLU A 168 -15.59 3.82 2.73
C GLU A 168 -15.41 3.30 4.15
N LEU A 169 -14.18 3.18 4.64
CA LEU A 169 -13.89 2.71 6.00
C LEU A 169 -14.39 3.69 7.06
N ASN A 170 -14.22 4.99 6.82
CA ASN A 170 -14.70 6.03 7.74
C ASN A 170 -16.22 6.07 7.85
N ALA A 171 -16.94 5.57 6.85
CA ALA A 171 -18.41 5.44 6.90
C ALA A 171 -18.90 4.20 7.66
N LEU A 172 -18.00 3.29 8.07
CA LEU A 172 -18.34 2.11 8.86
C LEU A 172 -18.30 2.43 10.36
N PRO A 173 -19.06 1.68 11.20
CA PRO A 173 -18.96 1.82 12.65
C PRO A 173 -17.54 1.63 13.18
N ALA A 174 -17.18 2.35 14.23
CA ALA A 174 -15.82 2.42 14.79
C ALA A 174 -15.28 1.12 15.43
N ASP A 175 -15.92 -0.01 15.25
CA ASP A 175 -15.53 -1.33 15.80
C ASP A 175 -14.51 -2.07 14.92
N ILE A 176 -13.57 -1.32 14.34
CA ILE A 176 -12.52 -1.87 13.47
C ILE A 176 -11.15 -1.81 14.16
#